data_79fc22aa010c1e6594f236f9327f7e0a
#
_entry.id   79fc22aa010c1e6594f236f9327f7e0a
#
_cell.length_a   1.000
_cell.length_b   1.000
_cell.length_c   1.000
_cell.angle_alpha   90.00
_cell.angle_beta   90.00
_cell.angle_gamma   90.00
#
_symmetry.space_group_name_H-M   'P 1'
#
loop_
_entity.id
_entity.type
_entity.pdbx_description
1 polymer ?
#
loop_
_entity_poly.entity_id
_entity_poly.type
_entity_poly.pdbx_seq_one_letter_code
_entity_poly.pdbx_strand_id
1 'polypeptide(L)'
;MPRFDAALEFDLGETADMLRDQVAAFAAAEIAPRAAAIDRANAFPPDLWPKLGALGVLGITVEEEYGGAGIGYLEHLVAMEEISRASAAVGLSYAAHSNLCVNQIRRNGSREQRQRYLPKLMSGEHVGALAMSDTGAGSDVVAMRLRA
;
A
#
# COMPACT_ATOMS: atom_id res chain seq x y z
N MET A 1 10.27 8.82 17.02
CA MET A 1 11.51 8.17 16.53
C MET A 1 12.40 9.26 15.95
N PRO A 2 13.72 9.25 16.14
CA PRO A 2 14.57 10.23 15.47
C PRO A 2 14.46 10.04 13.94
N ARG A 3 14.25 11.14 13.22
CA ARG A 3 14.42 11.18 11.75
C ARG A 3 15.83 10.69 11.43
N PHE A 4 16.00 10.01 10.31
CA PHE A 4 17.33 9.73 9.79
C PHE A 4 18.13 11.03 9.68
N ASP A 5 19.44 10.91 9.87
CA ASP A 5 20.41 12.00 9.87
C ASP A 5 20.12 12.99 8.71
N ALA A 6 20.11 14.27 9.01
CA ALA A 6 19.90 15.36 8.04
C ALA A 6 20.80 15.27 6.78
N ALA A 7 21.88 14.48 6.86
CA ALA A 7 22.77 14.18 5.74
C ALA A 7 22.12 13.37 4.60
N LEU A 8 20.93 12.81 4.80
CA LEU A 8 20.20 12.00 3.81
C LEU A 8 18.85 12.61 3.39
N GLU A 9 18.64 13.89 3.62
CA GLU A 9 17.48 14.61 3.09
C GLU A 9 17.65 14.83 1.59
N PHE A 10 16.71 14.25 0.81
CA PHE A 10 16.76 14.29 -0.66
C PHE A 10 15.92 15.44 -1.25
N ASP A 11 15.33 16.30 -0.44
CA ASP A 11 14.41 17.39 -0.89
C ASP A 11 13.37 16.85 -1.91
N LEU A 12 12.50 15.97 -1.45
CA LEU A 12 11.52 15.28 -2.30
C LEU A 12 10.32 16.17 -2.66
N GLY A 13 10.25 17.38 -2.12
CA GLY A 13 9.21 18.35 -2.35
C GLY A 13 8.07 18.30 -1.33
N GLU A 14 7.32 19.41 -1.27
CA GLU A 14 6.32 19.69 -0.24
C GLU A 14 5.24 18.60 -0.14
N THR A 15 4.76 18.08 -1.25
CA THR A 15 3.74 17.00 -1.27
C THR A 15 4.24 15.73 -0.59
N ALA A 16 5.47 15.32 -0.89
CA ALA A 16 6.09 14.14 -0.28
C ALA A 16 6.33 14.35 1.22
N ASP A 17 6.73 15.56 1.62
CA ASP A 17 6.99 15.88 3.03
C ASP A 17 5.69 15.91 3.85
N MET A 18 4.63 16.55 3.33
CA MET A 18 3.32 16.56 4.00
C MET A 18 2.76 15.14 4.14
N LEU A 19 2.87 14.33 3.09
CA LEU A 19 2.43 12.94 3.13
C LEU A 19 3.23 12.13 4.15
N ARG A 20 4.56 12.31 4.18
CA ARG A 20 5.44 11.66 5.16
C ARG A 20 5.00 11.96 6.58
N ASP A 21 4.78 13.24 6.90
CA ASP A 21 4.38 13.66 8.24
C ASP A 21 3.03 13.06 8.66
N GLN A 22 2.05 13.05 7.76
CA GLN A 22 0.74 12.45 8.01
C GLN A 22 0.82 10.93 8.22
N VAL A 23 1.53 10.24 7.35
CA VAL A 23 1.67 8.78 7.42
C VAL A 23 2.51 8.38 8.64
N ALA A 24 3.57 9.10 8.95
CA ALA A 24 4.39 8.87 10.15
C ALA A 24 3.57 9.03 11.44
N ALA A 25 2.76 10.08 11.53
CA ALA A 25 1.86 10.30 12.67
C ALA A 25 0.85 9.16 12.82
N PHE A 26 0.20 8.76 11.73
CA PHE A 26 -0.72 7.62 11.72
C PHE A 26 -0.02 6.32 12.13
N ALA A 27 1.14 6.03 11.55
CA ALA A 27 1.89 4.81 11.82
C ALA A 27 2.36 4.73 13.28
N ALA A 28 2.76 5.87 13.86
CA ALA A 28 3.14 5.96 15.27
C ALA A 28 1.95 5.72 16.22
N ALA A 29 0.75 6.19 15.85
CA ALA A 29 -0.44 6.05 16.68
C ALA A 29 -1.12 4.68 16.55
N GLU A 30 -1.26 4.17 15.32
CA GLU A 30 -2.12 3.04 15.01
C GLU A 30 -1.36 1.73 14.75
N ILE A 31 -0.11 1.78 14.33
CA ILE A 31 0.66 0.60 13.91
C ILE A 31 1.74 0.26 14.93
N ALA A 32 2.62 1.19 15.26
CA ALA A 32 3.80 0.93 16.10
C ALA A 32 3.46 0.30 17.47
N PRO A 33 2.42 0.76 18.21
CA PRO A 33 2.08 0.15 19.49
C PRO A 33 1.63 -1.31 19.40
N ARG A 34 1.17 -1.72 18.22
CA ARG A 34 0.62 -3.06 17.94
C ARG A 34 1.62 -3.99 17.23
N ALA A 35 2.76 -3.48 16.76
CA ALA A 35 3.69 -4.20 15.88
C ALA A 35 4.13 -5.55 16.47
N ALA A 36 4.54 -5.60 17.73
CA ALA A 36 4.94 -6.85 18.38
C ALA A 36 3.79 -7.85 18.59
N ALA A 37 2.56 -7.36 18.74
CA ALA A 37 1.38 -8.22 18.86
C ALA A 37 0.98 -8.80 17.49
N ILE A 38 1.06 -7.98 16.43
CA ILE A 38 0.82 -8.40 15.05
C ILE A 38 1.79 -9.51 14.65
N ASP A 39 3.08 -9.32 14.95
CA ASP A 39 4.13 -10.29 14.65
C ASP A 39 3.88 -11.62 15.37
N ARG A 40 3.62 -11.59 16.69
CA ARG A 40 3.34 -12.80 17.47
C ARG A 40 2.07 -13.53 17.03
N ALA A 41 1.03 -12.79 16.66
CA ALA A 41 -0.23 -13.37 16.21
C ALA A 41 -0.16 -13.94 14.79
N ASN A 42 0.87 -13.57 14.01
CA ASN A 42 0.99 -13.87 12.58
C ASN A 42 -0.32 -13.55 11.82
N ALA A 43 -0.95 -12.42 12.16
CA ALA A 43 -2.24 -12.02 11.60
C ALA A 43 -2.29 -10.52 11.41
N PHE A 44 -2.75 -10.09 10.23
CA PHE A 44 -2.98 -8.68 9.92
C PHE A 44 -4.25 -8.19 10.62
N PRO A 45 -4.21 -7.03 11.32
CA PRO A 45 -5.39 -6.46 11.97
C PRO A 45 -6.37 -5.88 10.93
N PRO A 46 -7.57 -6.46 10.75
CA PRO A 46 -8.49 -6.03 9.68
C PRO A 46 -8.95 -4.57 9.79
N ASP A 47 -8.97 -4.02 11.01
CA ASP A 47 -9.35 -2.63 11.27
C ASP A 47 -8.39 -1.59 10.69
N LEU A 48 -7.17 -1.99 10.32
CA LEU A 48 -6.22 -1.09 9.67
C LEU A 48 -6.60 -0.78 8.22
N TRP A 49 -7.30 -1.67 7.51
CA TRP A 49 -7.65 -1.42 6.10
C TRP A 49 -8.53 -0.18 5.93
N PRO A 50 -9.68 -0.04 6.60
CA PRO A 50 -10.50 1.16 6.47
C PRO A 50 -9.79 2.41 7.00
N LYS A 51 -8.89 2.30 7.99
CA LYS A 51 -8.10 3.43 8.48
C LYS A 51 -7.08 3.91 7.45
N LEU A 52 -6.38 2.99 6.78
CA LEU A 52 -5.47 3.29 5.67
C LEU A 52 -6.23 3.86 4.46
N GLY A 53 -7.44 3.35 4.21
CA GLY A 53 -8.34 3.89 3.18
C GLY A 53 -8.76 5.33 3.50
N ALA A 54 -9.17 5.61 4.73
CA ALA A 54 -9.55 6.95 5.18
C ALA A 54 -8.38 7.95 5.13
N LEU A 55 -7.15 7.47 5.34
CA LEU A 55 -5.92 8.25 5.16
C LEU A 55 -5.60 8.51 3.67
N GLY A 56 -6.25 7.81 2.74
CA GLY A 56 -6.04 7.95 1.29
C GLY A 56 -4.83 7.20 0.73
N VAL A 57 -4.07 6.49 1.57
CA VAL A 57 -2.80 5.87 1.14
C VAL A 57 -2.97 4.61 0.30
N LEU A 58 -4.15 3.99 0.28
CA LEU A 58 -4.41 2.79 -0.54
C LEU A 58 -4.56 3.11 -2.03
N GLY A 59 -4.83 4.38 -2.39
CA GLY A 59 -5.06 4.84 -3.76
C GLY A 59 -4.16 5.97 -4.23
N ILE A 60 -2.95 6.12 -3.68
CA ILE A 60 -2.03 7.24 -3.99
C ILE A 60 -1.80 7.40 -5.50
N THR A 61 -1.56 6.29 -6.21
CA THR A 61 -1.24 6.30 -7.65
C THR A 61 -2.47 6.22 -8.56
N VAL A 62 -3.67 6.06 -8.02
CA VAL A 62 -4.91 5.92 -8.78
C VAL A 62 -5.45 7.31 -9.13
N GLU A 63 -5.98 7.46 -10.33
CA GLU A 63 -6.56 8.70 -10.84
C GLU A 63 -7.78 9.13 -10.00
N GLU A 64 -7.96 10.45 -9.88
CA GLU A 64 -9.07 11.07 -9.12
C GLU A 64 -10.45 10.64 -9.60
N GLU A 65 -10.61 10.35 -10.91
CA GLU A 65 -11.88 9.88 -11.48
C GLU A 65 -12.38 8.56 -10.87
N TYR A 66 -11.46 7.75 -10.28
CA TYR A 66 -11.78 6.52 -9.55
C TYR A 66 -11.75 6.70 -8.03
N GLY A 67 -11.49 7.92 -7.55
CA GLY A 67 -11.42 8.27 -6.12
C GLY A 67 -10.02 8.13 -5.52
N GLY A 68 -8.97 8.03 -6.33
CA GLY A 68 -7.57 8.04 -5.90
C GLY A 68 -7.02 9.45 -5.71
N ALA A 69 -5.76 9.54 -5.29
CA ALA A 69 -5.08 10.83 -5.09
C ALA A 69 -4.43 11.38 -6.38
N GLY A 70 -4.25 10.55 -7.41
CA GLY A 70 -3.69 10.97 -8.69
C GLY A 70 -2.22 11.40 -8.66
N ILE A 71 -1.49 11.09 -7.58
CA ILE A 71 -0.07 11.44 -7.42
C ILE A 71 0.85 10.26 -7.76
N GLY A 72 2.15 10.40 -7.50
CA GLY A 72 3.15 9.52 -8.10
C GLY A 72 3.58 8.32 -7.25
N TYR A 73 4.53 7.58 -7.81
CA TYR A 73 5.17 6.47 -7.10
C TYR A 73 6.12 6.92 -5.99
N LEU A 74 6.68 8.12 -6.09
CA LEU A 74 7.52 8.68 -5.04
C LEU A 74 6.73 8.79 -3.74
N GLU A 75 5.53 9.33 -3.81
CA GLU A 75 4.64 9.49 -2.67
C GLU A 75 4.18 8.13 -2.12
N HIS A 76 3.93 7.16 -3.01
CA HIS A 76 3.65 5.79 -2.58
C HIS A 76 4.83 5.16 -1.83
N LEU A 77 6.08 5.39 -2.28
CA LEU A 77 7.28 4.90 -1.59
C LEU A 77 7.45 5.57 -0.22
N VAL A 78 7.21 6.88 -0.13
CA VAL A 78 7.25 7.62 1.14
C VAL A 78 6.25 7.06 2.14
N ALA A 79 5.00 6.81 1.71
CA ALA A 79 3.99 6.19 2.56
C ALA A 79 4.39 4.77 3.00
N MET A 80 4.91 3.97 2.07
CA MET A 80 5.36 2.61 2.34
C MET A 80 6.54 2.58 3.33
N GLU A 81 7.47 3.53 3.22
CA GLU A 81 8.59 3.68 4.15
C GLU A 81 8.10 3.90 5.58
N GLU A 82 7.23 4.88 5.81
CA GLU A 82 6.74 5.22 7.14
C GLU A 82 5.89 4.10 7.78
N ILE A 83 5.04 3.44 6.98
CA ILE A 83 4.27 2.27 7.44
C ILE A 83 5.22 1.12 7.81
N SER A 84 6.22 0.84 6.97
CA SER A 84 7.18 -0.25 7.18
C SER A 84 8.09 -0.01 8.38
N ARG A 85 8.45 1.25 8.65
CA ARG A 85 9.22 1.63 9.86
C ARG A 85 8.47 1.31 11.15
N ALA A 86 7.15 1.43 11.14
CA ALA A 86 6.31 1.08 12.29
C ALA A 86 6.11 -0.44 12.41
N SER A 87 5.91 -1.14 11.28
CA SER A 87 5.80 -2.60 11.21
C SER A 87 6.07 -3.08 9.79
N ALA A 88 7.13 -3.85 9.60
CA ALA A 88 7.49 -4.45 8.32
C ALA A 88 6.38 -5.40 7.80
N ALA A 89 5.71 -6.13 8.68
CA ALA A 89 4.60 -7.01 8.32
C ALA A 89 3.40 -6.23 7.76
N VAL A 90 3.07 -5.08 8.37
CA VAL A 90 2.01 -4.20 7.86
C VAL A 90 2.44 -3.55 6.55
N GLY A 91 3.70 -3.10 6.44
CA GLY A 91 4.25 -2.52 5.22
C GLY A 91 4.21 -3.47 4.03
N LEU A 92 4.56 -4.76 4.25
CA LEU A 92 4.46 -5.77 3.20
C LEU A 92 3.01 -5.98 2.74
N SER A 93 2.07 -6.07 3.66
CA SER A 93 0.64 -6.23 3.35
C SER A 93 0.09 -5.00 2.62
N TYR A 94 0.47 -3.80 3.05
CA TYR A 94 0.16 -2.54 2.39
C TYR A 94 0.67 -2.51 0.95
N ALA A 95 1.94 -2.87 0.72
CA ALA A 95 2.54 -2.91 -0.61
C ALA A 95 1.85 -3.94 -1.53
N ALA A 96 1.53 -5.12 -1.01
CA ALA A 96 0.82 -6.15 -1.77
C ALA A 96 -0.56 -5.67 -2.21
N HIS A 97 -1.30 -5.01 -1.32
CA HIS A 97 -2.61 -4.45 -1.63
C HIS A 97 -2.51 -3.27 -2.61
N SER A 98 -1.79 -2.21 -2.24
CA SER A 98 -1.79 -0.92 -2.96
C SER A 98 -1.04 -0.98 -4.29
N ASN A 99 0.07 -1.71 -4.38
CA ASN A 99 0.89 -1.77 -5.59
C ASN A 99 0.66 -3.05 -6.40
N LEU A 100 0.69 -4.23 -5.77
CA LEU A 100 0.59 -5.48 -6.51
C LEU A 100 -0.85 -5.81 -6.92
N CYS A 101 -1.88 -5.23 -6.30
CA CYS A 101 -3.27 -5.40 -6.69
C CYS A 101 -3.89 -4.11 -7.25
N VAL A 102 -4.06 -3.07 -6.44
CA VAL A 102 -4.74 -1.82 -6.83
C VAL A 102 -4.10 -1.21 -8.08
N ASN A 103 -2.79 -1.01 -8.05
CA ASN A 103 -2.08 -0.41 -9.19
C ASN A 103 -2.07 -1.32 -10.44
N GLN A 104 -2.10 -2.64 -10.29
CA GLN A 104 -2.20 -3.53 -11.45
C GLN A 104 -3.59 -3.45 -12.11
N ILE A 105 -4.66 -3.37 -11.33
CA ILE A 105 -6.02 -3.14 -11.85
C ILE A 105 -6.09 -1.76 -12.51
N ARG A 106 -5.52 -0.74 -11.88
CA ARG A 106 -5.41 0.61 -12.46
C ARG A 106 -4.74 0.60 -13.83
N ARG A 107 -3.60 -0.07 -13.97
CA ARG A 107 -2.78 -0.05 -15.19
C ARG A 107 -3.31 -0.94 -16.30
N ASN A 108 -3.84 -2.11 -15.95
CA ASN A 108 -4.12 -3.18 -16.90
C ASN A 108 -5.61 -3.53 -16.99
N GLY A 109 -6.43 -3.07 -16.05
CA GLY A 109 -7.87 -3.32 -16.05
C GLY A 109 -8.61 -2.54 -17.13
N SER A 110 -9.76 -3.07 -17.62
CA SER A 110 -10.69 -2.30 -18.44
C SER A 110 -11.31 -1.15 -17.63
N ARG A 111 -11.97 -0.20 -18.30
CA ARG A 111 -12.68 0.88 -17.62
C ARG A 111 -13.71 0.36 -16.62
N GLU A 112 -14.48 -0.66 -17.03
CA GLU A 112 -15.50 -1.30 -16.18
C GLU A 112 -14.87 -1.98 -14.97
N GLN A 113 -13.74 -2.65 -15.15
CA GLN A 113 -13.01 -3.28 -14.04
C GLN A 113 -12.49 -2.23 -13.05
N ARG A 114 -11.90 -1.14 -13.53
CA ARG A 114 -11.45 -0.03 -12.68
C ARG A 114 -12.60 0.57 -11.88
N GLN A 115 -13.71 0.91 -12.54
CA GLN A 115 -14.90 1.45 -11.89
C GLN A 115 -15.51 0.51 -10.85
N ARG A 116 -15.47 -0.79 -11.12
CA ARG A 116 -16.05 -1.83 -10.25
C ARG A 116 -15.21 -2.09 -9.01
N TYR A 117 -13.88 -2.16 -9.15
CA TYR A 117 -13.02 -2.68 -8.10
C TYR A 117 -12.25 -1.60 -7.34
N LEU A 118 -11.75 -0.56 -8.02
CA LEU A 118 -10.87 0.41 -7.38
C LEU A 118 -11.49 1.14 -6.19
N PRO A 119 -12.74 1.65 -6.25
CA PRO A 119 -13.30 2.40 -5.13
C PRO A 119 -13.32 1.60 -3.82
N LYS A 120 -13.71 0.33 -3.87
CA LYS A 120 -13.79 -0.54 -2.69
C LYS A 120 -12.42 -0.99 -2.19
N LEU A 121 -11.46 -1.16 -3.08
CA LEU A 121 -10.08 -1.45 -2.71
C LEU A 121 -9.42 -0.23 -2.06
N MET A 122 -9.63 0.97 -2.58
CA MET A 122 -9.06 2.20 -2.02
C MET A 122 -9.68 2.61 -0.68
N SER A 123 -10.97 2.32 -0.45
CA SER A 123 -11.60 2.54 0.84
C SER A 123 -11.18 1.54 1.93
N GLY A 124 -10.53 0.43 1.54
CA GLY A 124 -10.22 -0.68 2.43
C GLY A 124 -11.42 -1.59 2.76
N GLU A 125 -12.58 -1.39 2.08
CA GLU A 125 -13.72 -2.32 2.19
C GLU A 125 -13.38 -3.69 1.60
N HIS A 126 -12.64 -3.69 0.48
CA HIS A 126 -12.06 -4.89 -0.10
C HIS A 126 -10.55 -4.91 0.08
N VAL A 127 -10.00 -6.09 0.29
CA VAL A 127 -8.56 -6.30 0.37
C VAL A 127 -8.10 -7.07 -0.86
N GLY A 128 -7.13 -6.50 -1.57
CA GLY A 128 -6.53 -7.10 -2.75
C GLY A 128 -5.24 -7.85 -2.43
N ALA A 129 -4.98 -8.88 -3.23
CA ALA A 129 -3.75 -9.66 -3.18
C ALA A 129 -3.32 -10.04 -4.60
N LEU A 130 -2.06 -10.46 -4.75
CA LEU A 130 -1.51 -10.98 -5.98
C LEU A 130 -1.24 -12.48 -5.83
N ALA A 131 -1.86 -13.30 -6.68
CA ALA A 131 -1.58 -14.73 -6.82
C ALA A 131 -0.77 -14.94 -8.11
N MET A 132 0.56 -14.93 -8.00
CA MET A 132 1.47 -15.01 -9.14
C MET A 132 2.18 -16.34 -9.25
N SER A 133 2.38 -17.05 -8.15
CA SER A 133 3.03 -18.36 -8.16
C SER A 133 2.07 -19.47 -8.57
N ASP A 134 2.50 -20.32 -9.47
CA ASP A 134 1.82 -21.54 -9.90
C ASP A 134 2.64 -22.75 -9.45
N THR A 135 2.03 -23.95 -9.40
CA THR A 135 2.70 -25.18 -8.98
C THR A 135 3.94 -25.52 -9.82
N GLY A 136 3.96 -25.11 -11.10
CA GLY A 136 5.07 -25.29 -12.03
C GLY A 136 5.87 -24.03 -12.33
N ALA A 137 5.53 -22.87 -11.76
CA ALA A 137 6.12 -21.59 -12.11
C ALA A 137 6.31 -20.70 -10.87
N GLY A 138 7.54 -20.63 -10.37
CA GLY A 138 7.96 -19.72 -9.31
C GLY A 138 8.62 -18.48 -9.88
N SER A 139 9.96 -18.45 -9.92
CA SER A 139 10.73 -17.31 -10.47
C SER A 139 10.49 -17.11 -11.97
N ASP A 140 10.22 -18.16 -12.72
CA ASP A 140 9.82 -18.07 -14.14
C ASP A 140 8.29 -17.86 -14.24
N VAL A 141 7.87 -16.64 -13.98
CA VAL A 141 6.44 -16.25 -14.02
C VAL A 141 5.82 -16.35 -15.41
N VAL A 142 6.63 -16.34 -16.47
CA VAL A 142 6.14 -16.47 -17.85
C VAL A 142 5.67 -17.90 -18.14
N ALA A 143 6.15 -18.88 -17.37
CA ALA A 143 5.75 -20.27 -17.49
C ALA A 143 4.42 -20.60 -16.78
N MET A 144 3.74 -19.63 -16.18
CA MET A 144 2.43 -19.83 -15.53
C MET A 144 1.42 -20.43 -16.50
N ARG A 145 0.66 -21.43 -15.99
CA ARG A 145 -0.39 -22.12 -16.75
C ARG A 145 -1.79 -21.90 -16.18
N LEU A 146 -1.88 -21.18 -15.06
CA LEU A 146 -3.17 -20.85 -14.46
C LEU A 146 -4.04 -20.10 -15.45
N ARG A 147 -5.31 -20.51 -15.55
CA ARG A 147 -6.33 -19.87 -16.40
C ARG A 147 -7.52 -19.50 -15.52
N ALA A 148 -8.07 -18.31 -15.76
CA ALA A 148 -9.33 -17.85 -15.18
C ALA A 148 -10.52 -18.29 -16.04
#